data_808d6f7d7a8a4b7b2a9cea3c8b9758aa
#
_entry.id   808d6f7d7a8a4b7b2a9cea3c8b9758aa
#
_cell.length_a   1.000
_cell.length_b   1.000
_cell.length_c   1.000
_cell.angle_alpha   90.00
_cell.angle_beta   90.00
_cell.angle_gamma   90.00
#
_symmetry.space_group_name_H-M   'P 1'
#
loop_
_entity.id
_entity.type
_entity.pdbx_description
1 polymer ?
#
loop_
_entity_poly.entity_id
_entity_poly.type
_entity_poly.pdbx_seq_one_letter_code
_entity_poly.pdbx_strand_id
1 'polypeptide(L)'
;MKKRKYFEIDEVRFRRARPSDQATVFDFCQKTFGRWGDYIPEVWGQWLKERRGYFFVADLHGTAIGLGKITEHRPGELWLEGLRVDPTFRGHGVGRAIQDFTWAKALSFKPKYIRYATGSYNKISIHLGKSKGMRI
;
A
#
# COMPACT_ATOMS: atom_id res chain seq x y z
N MET A 1 -14.08 -8.82 -17.89
CA MET A 1 -13.11 -9.92 -17.71
C MET A 1 -13.05 -10.30 -16.23
N LYS A 2 -13.13 -11.59 -15.94
CA LYS A 2 -13.05 -12.06 -14.55
C LYS A 2 -11.63 -11.88 -14.02
N LYS A 3 -11.50 -11.37 -12.79
CA LYS A 3 -10.21 -11.28 -12.10
C LYS A 3 -9.73 -12.70 -11.79
N ARG A 4 -8.43 -12.92 -11.94
CA ARG A 4 -7.80 -14.19 -11.64
C ARG A 4 -7.87 -14.48 -10.14
N LYS A 5 -8.47 -15.61 -9.76
CA LYS A 5 -8.63 -16.00 -8.34
C LYS A 5 -7.41 -16.75 -7.79
N TYR A 6 -6.68 -17.44 -8.65
CA TYR A 6 -5.53 -18.24 -8.24
C TYR A 6 -4.26 -17.71 -8.87
N PHE A 7 -3.28 -17.45 -8.04
CA PHE A 7 -1.96 -16.99 -8.46
C PHE A 7 -0.97 -17.26 -7.34
N GLU A 8 0.30 -17.34 -7.70
CA GLU A 8 1.36 -17.41 -6.71
C GLU A 8 1.77 -15.98 -6.33
N ILE A 9 2.10 -15.76 -5.06
CA ILE A 9 2.44 -14.41 -4.58
C ILE A 9 3.65 -13.82 -5.31
N ASP A 10 4.56 -14.65 -5.81
CA ASP A 10 5.70 -14.19 -6.56
C ASP A 10 5.36 -13.69 -7.97
N GLU A 11 4.14 -13.90 -8.43
CA GLU A 11 3.65 -13.30 -9.68
C GLU A 11 3.34 -11.80 -9.51
N VAL A 12 3.20 -11.34 -8.26
CA VAL A 12 2.93 -9.92 -7.98
C VAL A 12 4.22 -9.12 -8.15
N ARG A 13 4.12 -8.01 -8.90
CA ARG A 13 5.22 -7.08 -9.12
C ARG A 13 4.89 -5.76 -8.44
N PHE A 14 5.91 -5.11 -7.88
CA PHE A 14 5.74 -3.79 -7.28
C PHE A 14 6.32 -2.75 -8.22
N ARG A 15 5.58 -1.71 -8.49
CA ARG A 15 5.99 -0.62 -9.37
C ARG A 15 5.36 0.69 -8.92
N ARG A 16 5.89 1.81 -9.40
CA ARG A 16 5.27 3.11 -9.11
C ARG A 16 3.84 3.14 -9.66
N ALA A 17 2.97 3.79 -8.90
CA ALA A 17 1.61 4.06 -9.36
C ALA A 17 1.64 4.98 -10.58
N ARG A 18 0.70 4.78 -11.48
CA ARG A 18 0.54 5.54 -12.72
C ARG A 18 -0.87 6.10 -12.82
N PRO A 19 -1.08 7.21 -13.55
CA PRO A 19 -2.44 7.72 -13.75
C PRO A 19 -3.41 6.67 -14.29
N SER A 20 -2.94 5.74 -15.10
CA SER A 20 -3.78 4.66 -15.66
C SER A 20 -4.28 3.66 -14.61
N ASP A 21 -3.73 3.66 -13.40
CA ASP A 21 -4.19 2.79 -12.31
C ASP A 21 -5.44 3.33 -11.61
N GLN A 22 -5.81 4.59 -11.86
CA GLN A 22 -6.84 5.30 -11.10
C GLN A 22 -8.17 4.56 -11.05
N ALA A 23 -8.69 4.15 -12.19
CA ALA A 23 -10.01 3.52 -12.25
C ALA A 23 -10.07 2.24 -11.40
N THR A 24 -9.06 1.40 -11.52
CA THR A 24 -8.96 0.14 -10.77
C THR A 24 -8.81 0.40 -9.27
N VAL A 25 -7.93 1.32 -8.91
CA VAL A 25 -7.67 1.65 -7.49
C VAL A 25 -8.90 2.26 -6.85
N PHE A 26 -9.56 3.21 -7.52
CA PHE A 26 -10.76 3.84 -6.96
C PHE A 26 -11.88 2.84 -6.76
N ASP A 27 -12.02 1.88 -7.68
CA ASP A 27 -13.02 0.83 -7.58
C ASP A 27 -12.80 -0.03 -6.32
N PHE A 28 -11.59 -0.54 -6.13
CA PHE A 28 -11.38 -1.41 -4.96
C PHE A 28 -11.30 -0.64 -3.64
N CYS A 29 -10.91 0.63 -3.65
CA CYS A 29 -10.97 1.46 -2.44
C CYS A 29 -12.42 1.68 -2.01
N GLN A 30 -13.33 1.91 -2.95
CA GLN A 30 -14.76 2.05 -2.66
C GLN A 30 -15.31 0.76 -2.02
N LYS A 31 -14.92 -0.39 -2.52
CA LYS A 31 -15.34 -1.69 -1.98
C LYS A 31 -14.79 -1.94 -0.56
N THR A 32 -13.63 -1.38 -0.24
CA THR A 32 -12.99 -1.56 1.06
C THR A 32 -13.70 -0.78 2.17
N PHE A 33 -14.09 0.47 1.92
CA PHE A 33 -14.61 1.37 2.94
C PHE A 33 -16.10 1.69 2.79
N GLY A 34 -16.73 1.18 1.73
CA GLY A 34 -18.16 1.33 1.51
C GLY A 34 -18.61 2.80 1.47
N ARG A 35 -19.75 3.08 2.12
CA ARG A 35 -20.37 4.41 2.09
C ARG A 35 -19.56 5.51 2.78
N TRP A 36 -18.66 5.15 3.69
CA TRP A 36 -17.81 6.13 4.37
C TRP A 36 -16.68 6.63 3.47
N GLY A 37 -16.42 5.89 2.39
CA GLY A 37 -15.41 6.25 1.44
C GLY A 37 -13.99 6.02 1.94
N ASP A 38 -13.04 6.36 1.08
CA ASP A 38 -11.62 6.25 1.34
C ASP A 38 -10.99 7.60 0.98
N TYR A 39 -9.97 8.01 1.71
CA TYR A 39 -9.26 9.26 1.41
C TYR A 39 -8.34 9.13 0.17
N ILE A 40 -8.04 7.92 -0.29
CA ILE A 40 -7.15 7.71 -1.44
C ILE A 40 -7.54 8.53 -2.67
N PRO A 41 -8.83 8.59 -3.08
CA PRO A 41 -9.20 9.42 -4.21
C PRO A 41 -8.85 10.90 -4.03
N GLU A 42 -8.90 11.42 -2.81
CA GLU A 42 -8.60 12.83 -2.52
C GLU A 42 -7.11 13.13 -2.65
N VAL A 43 -6.25 12.19 -2.30
CA VAL A 43 -4.79 12.39 -2.32
C VAL A 43 -4.13 11.85 -3.57
N TRP A 44 -4.85 11.13 -4.42
CA TRP A 44 -4.30 10.44 -5.58
C TRP A 44 -3.45 11.33 -6.47
N GLY A 45 -4.00 12.48 -6.89
CA GLY A 45 -3.29 13.38 -7.78
C GLY A 45 -2.02 13.96 -7.15
N GLN A 46 -2.10 14.31 -5.86
CA GLN A 46 -0.94 14.84 -5.13
C GLN A 46 0.15 13.78 -5.01
N TRP A 47 -0.22 12.57 -4.63
CA TRP A 47 0.76 11.48 -4.44
C TRP A 47 1.45 11.09 -5.74
N LEU A 48 0.75 11.14 -6.86
CA LEU A 48 1.37 10.87 -8.16
C LEU A 48 2.45 11.90 -8.52
N LYS A 49 2.33 13.14 -8.04
CA LYS A 49 3.25 14.23 -8.34
C LYS A 49 4.43 14.30 -7.39
N GLU A 50 4.35 13.67 -6.23
CA GLU A 50 5.41 13.73 -5.23
C GLU A 50 6.69 13.07 -5.75
N ARG A 51 7.81 13.78 -5.62
CA ARG A 51 9.12 13.28 -6.03
C ARG A 51 9.81 12.52 -4.92
N ARG A 52 9.57 12.91 -3.66
CA ARG A 52 10.11 12.25 -2.48
C ARG A 52 9.22 11.07 -2.11
N GLY A 53 9.82 10.09 -1.46
CA GLY A 53 9.09 8.92 -1.07
C GLY A 53 8.80 7.98 -2.23
N TYR A 54 7.78 7.17 -2.10
CA TYR A 54 7.47 6.18 -3.11
C TYR A 54 5.99 5.78 -3.06
N PHE A 55 5.24 6.14 -4.08
CA PHE A 55 3.85 5.73 -4.24
C PHE A 55 3.81 4.59 -5.24
N PHE A 56 3.32 3.42 -4.80
CA PHE A 56 3.42 2.21 -5.60
C PHE A 56 2.13 1.39 -5.57
N VAL A 57 2.03 0.50 -6.54
CA VAL A 57 0.97 -0.51 -6.58
C VAL A 57 1.58 -1.89 -6.59
N ALA A 58 0.81 -2.85 -6.09
CA ALA A 58 1.04 -4.27 -6.29
C ALA A 58 0.33 -4.64 -7.59
N ASP A 59 1.08 -5.07 -8.58
CA ASP A 59 0.61 -5.34 -9.94
C ASP A 59 0.58 -6.85 -10.15
N LEU A 60 -0.60 -7.36 -10.52
CA LEU A 60 -0.77 -8.74 -10.94
C LEU A 60 -1.13 -8.75 -12.43
N HIS A 61 -0.18 -9.16 -13.25
CA HIS A 61 -0.41 -9.29 -14.70
C HIS A 61 -0.93 -8.01 -15.36
N GLY A 62 -0.42 -6.85 -14.95
CA GLY A 62 -0.78 -5.55 -15.51
C GLY A 62 -1.91 -4.82 -14.79
N THR A 63 -2.52 -5.44 -13.79
CA THR A 63 -3.63 -4.85 -13.03
C THR A 63 -3.22 -4.58 -11.59
N ALA A 64 -3.47 -3.36 -11.10
CA ALA A 64 -3.23 -3.02 -9.70
C ALA A 64 -4.22 -3.77 -8.80
N ILE A 65 -3.71 -4.52 -7.83
CA ILE A 65 -4.51 -5.26 -6.84
C ILE A 65 -4.29 -4.79 -5.42
N GLY A 66 -3.40 -3.84 -5.23
CA GLY A 66 -3.12 -3.22 -3.95
C GLY A 66 -2.22 -2.03 -4.13
N LEU A 67 -2.01 -1.29 -3.07
CA LEU A 67 -1.14 -0.11 -3.10
C LEU A 67 -0.54 0.18 -1.73
N GLY A 68 0.49 1.02 -1.74
CA GLY A 68 1.10 1.55 -0.54
C GLY A 68 1.83 2.85 -0.84
N LYS A 69 2.18 3.56 0.21
CA LYS A 69 2.83 4.86 0.10
C LYS A 69 3.89 5.01 1.18
N ILE A 70 5.06 5.43 0.76
CA ILE A 70 6.10 5.92 1.66
C ILE A 70 6.15 7.43 1.44
N THR A 71 5.89 8.18 2.49
CA THR A 71 6.00 9.64 2.48
C THR A 71 7.26 10.04 3.22
N GLU A 72 8.09 10.85 2.58
CA GLU A 72 9.27 11.43 3.23
C GLU A 72 8.97 12.88 3.56
N HIS A 73 8.64 13.17 4.83
CA HIS A 73 8.30 14.52 5.28
C HIS A 73 9.51 15.44 5.28
N ARG A 74 10.63 14.92 5.79
CA ARG A 74 11.94 15.56 5.81
C ARG A 74 12.98 14.48 5.54
N PRO A 75 14.18 14.82 5.10
CA PRO A 75 15.20 13.79 4.84
C PRO A 75 15.36 12.81 6.01
N GLY A 76 15.11 11.54 5.73
CA GLY A 76 15.19 10.47 6.71
C GLY A 76 13.99 10.27 7.61
N GLU A 77 12.95 11.09 7.47
CA GLU A 77 11.73 11.00 8.29
C GLU A 77 10.60 10.39 7.46
N LEU A 78 10.43 9.09 7.59
CA LEU A 78 9.48 8.34 6.76
C LEU A 78 8.18 8.05 7.49
N TRP A 79 7.09 8.15 6.72
CA TRP A 79 5.75 7.82 7.15
C TRP A 79 5.17 6.79 6.17
N LEU A 80 4.74 5.65 6.68
CA LEU A 80 4.10 4.62 5.86
C LEU A 80 2.59 4.81 5.95
N GLU A 81 1.92 4.81 4.80
CA GLU A 81 0.50 5.04 4.73
C GLU A 81 -0.14 4.40 3.51
N GLY A 82 -1.44 4.41 3.47
CA GLY A 82 -2.21 4.07 2.27
C GLY A 82 -2.25 2.60 1.90
N LEU A 83 -1.80 1.68 2.77
CA LEU A 83 -1.85 0.25 2.44
C LEU A 83 -3.28 -0.19 2.18
N ARG A 84 -3.53 -0.67 0.97
CA ARG A 84 -4.84 -1.20 0.54
C ARG A 84 -4.64 -2.46 -0.27
N VAL A 85 -5.56 -3.39 -0.12
CA VAL A 85 -5.64 -4.60 -0.95
C VAL A 85 -7.04 -4.68 -1.53
N ASP A 86 -7.14 -4.94 -2.83
CA ASP A 86 -8.43 -5.21 -3.48
C ASP A 86 -9.10 -6.37 -2.72
N PRO A 87 -10.34 -6.17 -2.20
CA PRO A 87 -11.02 -7.21 -1.44
C PRO A 87 -11.14 -8.55 -2.16
N THR A 88 -11.18 -8.53 -3.50
CA THR A 88 -11.23 -9.74 -4.32
C THR A 88 -10.00 -10.63 -4.10
N PHE A 89 -8.87 -10.02 -3.71
CA PHE A 89 -7.59 -10.73 -3.56
C PHE A 89 -7.17 -10.92 -2.10
N ARG A 90 -8.07 -10.71 -1.15
CA ARG A 90 -7.79 -10.98 0.25
C ARG A 90 -7.55 -12.47 0.49
N GLY A 91 -6.77 -12.78 1.52
CA GLY A 91 -6.49 -14.16 1.88
C GLY A 91 -5.40 -14.82 1.05
N HIS A 92 -4.72 -14.07 0.20
CA HIS A 92 -3.65 -14.59 -0.67
C HIS A 92 -2.26 -14.08 -0.30
N GLY A 93 -2.13 -13.37 0.83
CA GLY A 93 -0.84 -12.85 1.27
C GLY A 93 -0.42 -11.55 0.62
N VAL A 94 -1.30 -10.88 -0.13
CA VAL A 94 -0.97 -9.63 -0.82
C VAL A 94 -0.63 -8.51 0.17
N GLY A 95 -1.42 -8.36 1.23
CA GLY A 95 -1.17 -7.34 2.25
C GLY A 95 0.19 -7.51 2.92
N ARG A 96 0.56 -8.75 3.23
CA ARG A 96 1.87 -9.08 3.79
C ARG A 96 3.00 -8.76 2.81
N ALA A 97 2.81 -9.12 1.55
CA ALA A 97 3.79 -8.84 0.51
C ALA A 97 4.00 -7.33 0.32
N ILE A 98 2.90 -6.55 0.34
CA ILE A 98 2.98 -5.08 0.30
C ILE A 98 3.76 -4.55 1.49
N GLN A 99 3.48 -5.05 2.70
CA GLN A 99 4.16 -4.61 3.91
C GLN A 99 5.66 -4.94 3.84
N ASP A 100 6.02 -6.15 3.41
CA ASP A 100 7.41 -6.55 3.27
C ASP A 100 8.14 -5.68 2.25
N PHE A 101 7.51 -5.42 1.10
CA PHE A 101 8.07 -4.54 0.08
C PHE A 101 8.24 -3.11 0.61
N THR A 102 7.21 -2.59 1.28
CA THR A 102 7.23 -1.24 1.85
C THR A 102 8.39 -1.08 2.83
N TRP A 103 8.56 -2.07 3.71
CA TRP A 103 9.63 -2.05 4.70
C TRP A 103 11.00 -2.05 4.04
N ALA A 104 11.24 -2.99 3.10
CA ALA A 104 12.51 -3.08 2.39
C ALA A 104 12.81 -1.79 1.62
N LYS A 105 11.79 -1.22 0.95
CA LYS A 105 11.94 0.01 0.19
C LYS A 105 12.24 1.20 1.12
N ALA A 106 11.53 1.28 2.24
CA ALA A 106 11.75 2.33 3.24
C ALA A 106 13.19 2.28 3.79
N LEU A 107 13.68 1.09 4.11
CA LEU A 107 15.05 0.92 4.58
C LEU A 107 16.08 1.36 3.54
N SER A 108 15.78 1.22 2.25
CA SER A 108 16.68 1.65 1.19
C SER A 108 16.91 3.16 1.17
N PHE A 109 16.02 3.95 1.78
CA PHE A 109 16.19 5.40 1.92
C PHE A 109 17.11 5.79 3.09
N LYS A 110 17.62 4.81 3.85
CA LYS A 110 18.46 5.02 5.04
C LYS A 110 17.82 5.98 6.04
N PRO A 111 16.60 5.65 6.52
CA PRO A 111 15.81 6.58 7.33
C PRO A 111 16.38 6.74 8.74
N LYS A 112 16.11 7.93 9.33
CA LYS A 112 16.33 8.16 10.74
C LYS A 112 15.28 7.43 11.58
N TYR A 113 14.03 7.42 11.08
CA TYR A 113 12.95 6.65 11.68
C TYR A 113 11.86 6.37 10.65
N ILE A 114 11.05 5.37 10.96
CA ILE A 114 9.89 4.98 10.17
C ILE A 114 8.69 4.97 11.11
N ARG A 115 7.62 5.62 10.71
CA ARG A 115 6.37 5.69 11.48
C ARG A 115 5.17 5.35 10.62
N TYR A 116 4.11 4.88 11.25
CA TYR A 116 2.79 4.82 10.64
C TYR A 116 1.72 4.86 11.74
N ALA A 117 0.50 5.17 11.35
CA ALA A 117 -0.63 5.18 12.27
C ALA A 117 -1.69 4.20 11.80
N THR A 118 -2.37 3.59 12.75
CA THR A 118 -3.51 2.72 12.48
C THR A 118 -4.47 2.77 13.66
N GLY A 119 -5.73 2.39 13.44
CA GLY A 119 -6.69 2.32 14.54
C GLY A 119 -6.32 1.23 15.54
N SER A 120 -6.55 1.49 16.83
CA SER A 120 -6.25 0.53 17.89
C SER A 120 -7.00 -0.80 17.73
N TYR A 121 -8.10 -0.80 16.99
CA TYR A 121 -8.89 -1.98 16.66
C TYR A 121 -8.29 -2.80 15.52
N ASN A 122 -7.33 -2.23 14.76
CA ASN A 122 -6.75 -2.90 13.60
C ASN A 122 -5.59 -3.81 14.02
N LYS A 123 -5.94 -4.97 14.56
CA LYS A 123 -4.97 -5.91 15.13
C LYS A 123 -4.00 -6.47 14.08
N ILE A 124 -4.47 -6.63 12.84
CA ILE A 124 -3.63 -7.13 11.74
C ILE A 124 -2.51 -6.13 11.45
N SER A 125 -2.85 -4.85 11.30
CA SER A 125 -1.87 -3.80 11.04
C SER A 125 -0.86 -3.66 12.18
N ILE A 126 -1.34 -3.70 13.42
CA ILE A 126 -0.48 -3.64 14.61
C ILE A 126 0.48 -4.83 14.63
N HIS A 127 -0.02 -6.03 14.38
CA HIS A 127 0.81 -7.24 14.34
C HIS A 127 1.90 -7.14 13.27
N LEU A 128 1.55 -6.68 12.07
CA LEU A 128 2.52 -6.51 10.99
C LEU A 128 3.63 -5.55 11.38
N GLY A 129 3.28 -4.43 12.04
CA GLY A 129 4.28 -3.48 12.52
C GLY A 129 5.19 -4.08 13.57
N LYS A 130 4.61 -4.75 14.57
CA LYS A 130 5.40 -5.39 15.63
C LYS A 130 6.34 -6.45 15.07
N SER A 131 5.91 -7.18 14.04
CA SER A 131 6.76 -8.19 13.40
C SER A 131 8.00 -7.60 12.74
N LYS A 132 8.00 -6.29 12.45
CA LYS A 132 9.14 -5.55 11.93
C LYS A 132 9.94 -4.83 13.03
N GLY A 133 9.62 -5.07 14.29
CA GLY A 133 10.30 -4.43 15.42
C GLY A 133 9.78 -3.04 15.78
N MET A 134 8.67 -2.64 15.23
CA MET A 134 8.08 -1.32 15.56
C MET A 134 7.42 -1.36 16.93
N ARG A 135 7.42 -0.22 17.60
CA ARG A 135 6.81 -0.03 18.93
C ARG A 135 5.64 0.94 18.84
N ILE A 136 4.67 0.72 19.70
CA ILE A 136 3.53 1.62 19.87
C ILE A 136 3.92 2.76 20.78
#